data_aae518559deeb6ef537e336feec99809
#
_entry.id   aae518559deeb6ef537e336feec99809
#
_cell.length_a   1.000
_cell.length_b   1.000
_cell.length_c   1.000
_cell.angle_alpha   90.00
_cell.angle_beta   90.00
_cell.angle_gamma   90.00
#
_symmetry.space_group_name_H-M   'P 1'
#
loop_
_entity.id
_entity.type
_entity.pdbx_description
1 polymer ?
#
loop_
_entity_poly.entity_id
_entity_poly.type
_entity_poly.pdbx_seq_one_letter_code
_entity_poly.pdbx_strand_id
1 'polypeptide(L)'
;MSMIQVENLTYRYPGSSEAVFENLRFQLDSSWKLGLIGRNGRGKTTLMRLLTGECDSGGAIHTAVQFEYFPRTVSDSLRPAMEVLREICPSAEDWELVCELSKLGLEGDVLNQPFSTLSGGEQTRSLLAAMFLNEGRFLLIDEPTNHLDAAGRTQLAEYLRRKRGFILASHDRALLDGCVDHILSINRAGIEVQAGNYSSWRLNFDRQQAFEQARDAHLRRDIVRMREAARQSADWSDRVEATKGVRVAELKPDKGRIGHKAAKMMQRSKSIEARREQAIEEKAALLKNAEKAEPLKLTPLAHHAQRLLELRDVRIHYDDRQICGPLTLELMQGERVCLEGRNGSGKSSLLRLILGEDVPHEGRIALASGLIVSYVPQSGAHLRGSLDNLAHERGIDGTLLRTILRKLGFERAQFERDMAEFSQGQRKKALIAASLCEQAQLYLWDEPLNYIDIDSRLQIEALLRTAQPTMLFVEHDVAFQRAIATRTFQL
;
A
#
# COMPACT_ATOMS: atom_id res chain seq x y z
N MET A 1 23.89 -13.37 -20.09
CA MET A 1 23.33 -12.99 -18.79
C MET A 1 24.24 -11.91 -18.26
N SER A 2 23.72 -10.71 -18.08
CA SER A 2 24.48 -9.59 -17.53
C SER A 2 23.98 -9.30 -16.12
N MET A 3 24.91 -8.97 -15.22
CA MET A 3 24.60 -8.67 -13.85
C MET A 3 24.42 -7.15 -13.69
N ILE A 4 23.43 -6.76 -12.94
CA ILE A 4 23.21 -5.38 -12.49
C ILE A 4 23.63 -5.35 -11.01
N GLN A 5 24.65 -4.56 -10.69
CA GLN A 5 25.21 -4.47 -9.36
C GLN A 5 25.13 -3.04 -8.87
N VAL A 6 24.49 -2.85 -7.71
CA VAL A 6 24.35 -1.56 -7.04
C VAL A 6 25.19 -1.57 -5.76
N GLU A 7 26.11 -0.61 -5.63
CA GLU A 7 27.04 -0.51 -4.52
C GLU A 7 26.94 0.86 -3.82
N ASN A 8 26.75 0.84 -2.52
CA ASN A 8 26.76 2.02 -1.65
C ASN A 8 25.82 3.15 -2.12
N LEU A 9 24.71 2.81 -2.77
CA LEU A 9 23.76 3.79 -3.31
C LEU A 9 23.16 4.59 -2.14
N THR A 10 23.41 5.89 -2.15
CA THR A 10 22.88 6.84 -1.16
C THR A 10 22.22 7.98 -1.88
N TYR A 11 20.97 8.28 -1.51
CA TYR A 11 20.21 9.35 -2.14
C TYR A 11 19.36 10.10 -1.13
N ARG A 12 19.33 11.43 -1.32
CA ARG A 12 18.51 12.37 -0.55
C ARG A 12 17.93 13.41 -1.50
N TYR A 13 16.64 13.70 -1.36
CA TYR A 13 16.03 14.78 -2.13
C TYR A 13 16.60 16.14 -1.73
N PRO A 14 16.80 17.05 -2.68
CA PRO A 14 17.20 18.43 -2.39
C PRO A 14 16.24 19.07 -1.37
N GLY A 15 16.80 19.64 -0.28
CA GLY A 15 16.01 20.26 0.80
C GLY A 15 15.45 19.29 1.86
N SER A 16 15.62 17.98 1.71
CA SER A 16 15.24 17.01 2.75
C SER A 16 16.38 16.75 3.73
N SER A 17 16.08 16.67 5.02
CA SER A 17 17.01 16.22 6.05
C SER A 17 17.19 14.70 6.09
N GLU A 18 16.19 13.95 5.59
CA GLU A 18 16.18 12.49 5.64
C GLU A 18 16.65 11.89 4.30
N ALA A 19 17.51 10.89 4.36
CA ALA A 19 17.91 10.11 3.20
C ALA A 19 16.81 9.10 2.85
N VAL A 20 16.54 8.95 1.54
CA VAL A 20 15.64 7.90 1.04
C VAL A 20 16.35 6.56 1.06
N PHE A 21 17.63 6.56 0.68
CA PHE A 21 18.50 5.39 0.71
C PHE A 21 19.84 5.74 1.33
N GLU A 22 20.36 4.83 2.15
CA GLU A 22 21.69 4.95 2.77
C GLU A 22 22.48 3.64 2.55
N ASN A 23 23.61 3.74 1.85
CA ASN A 23 24.54 2.63 1.61
C ASN A 23 23.88 1.36 1.06
N LEU A 24 22.92 1.53 0.16
CA LEU A 24 22.16 0.43 -0.42
C LEU A 24 23.05 -0.45 -1.30
N ARG A 25 22.91 -1.77 -1.16
CA ARG A 25 23.65 -2.77 -1.95
C ARG A 25 22.74 -3.92 -2.34
N PHE A 26 22.74 -4.26 -3.61
CA PHE A 26 22.04 -5.44 -4.13
C PHE A 26 22.55 -5.82 -5.51
N GLN A 27 22.23 -7.05 -5.93
CA GLN A 27 22.61 -7.60 -7.24
C GLN A 27 21.39 -8.24 -7.88
N LEU A 28 21.24 -8.05 -9.20
CA LEU A 28 20.15 -8.58 -10.01
C LEU A 28 20.72 -9.18 -11.28
N ASP A 29 20.08 -10.24 -11.80
CA ASP A 29 20.34 -10.73 -13.14
C ASP A 29 19.39 -10.04 -14.13
N SER A 30 19.94 -9.59 -15.26
CA SER A 30 19.17 -8.89 -16.31
C SER A 30 18.11 -9.76 -17.00
N SER A 31 18.08 -11.05 -16.76
CA SER A 31 17.04 -11.96 -17.26
C SER A 31 15.86 -12.14 -16.32
N TRP A 32 15.97 -11.69 -15.07
CA TRP A 32 14.92 -11.85 -14.05
C TRP A 32 13.71 -10.96 -14.30
N LYS A 33 12.57 -11.47 -13.91
CA LYS A 33 11.29 -10.75 -13.86
C LYS A 33 11.02 -10.37 -12.41
N LEU A 34 11.39 -9.14 -12.05
CA LEU A 34 11.39 -8.69 -10.67
C LEU A 34 10.10 -7.92 -10.32
N GLY A 35 9.44 -8.33 -9.26
CA GLY A 35 8.37 -7.54 -8.64
C GLY A 35 8.95 -6.61 -7.58
N LEU A 36 8.88 -5.29 -7.77
CA LEU A 36 9.31 -4.29 -6.80
C LEU A 36 8.18 -3.96 -5.84
N ILE A 37 8.34 -4.34 -4.59
CA ILE A 37 7.35 -4.12 -3.55
C ILE A 37 7.90 -3.30 -2.39
N GLY A 38 7.00 -2.63 -1.69
CA GLY A 38 7.29 -1.78 -0.53
C GLY A 38 6.18 -0.77 -0.30
N ARG A 39 6.08 -0.24 0.91
CA ARG A 39 5.08 0.77 1.28
C ARG A 39 5.22 2.03 0.41
N ASN A 40 4.13 2.78 0.27
CA ASN A 40 4.19 4.08 -0.40
C ASN A 40 5.11 5.04 0.37
N GLY A 41 5.91 5.82 -0.38
CA GLY A 41 6.92 6.72 0.20
C GLY A 41 8.27 6.05 0.50
N ARG A 42 8.44 4.73 0.31
CA ARG A 42 9.72 4.02 0.55
C ARG A 42 10.72 4.13 -0.61
N GLY A 43 10.42 4.92 -1.64
CA GLY A 43 11.37 5.20 -2.71
C GLY A 43 11.33 4.23 -3.88
N LYS A 44 10.22 3.46 -4.13
CA LYS A 44 10.12 2.60 -5.33
C LYS A 44 10.40 3.35 -6.62
N THR A 45 9.66 4.40 -6.90
CA THR A 45 9.86 5.28 -8.07
C THR A 45 11.22 5.97 -8.05
N THR A 46 11.70 6.36 -6.85
CA THR A 46 13.04 6.95 -6.68
C THR A 46 14.14 5.97 -7.07
N LEU A 47 14.02 4.69 -6.65
CA LEU A 47 14.97 3.66 -7.04
C LEU A 47 15.01 3.47 -8.57
N MET A 48 13.85 3.43 -9.22
CA MET A 48 13.76 3.32 -10.68
C MET A 48 14.42 4.51 -11.37
N ARG A 49 14.19 5.75 -10.92
CA ARG A 49 14.82 6.96 -11.46
C ARG A 49 16.33 7.01 -11.22
N LEU A 50 16.80 6.46 -10.12
CA LEU A 50 18.24 6.34 -9.85
C LEU A 50 18.88 5.31 -10.79
N LEU A 51 18.20 4.20 -11.10
CA LEU A 51 18.68 3.21 -12.07
C LEU A 51 18.74 3.79 -13.50
N THR A 52 17.79 4.66 -13.89
CA THR A 52 17.83 5.34 -15.21
C THR A 52 18.89 6.46 -15.28
N GLY A 53 19.46 6.87 -14.15
CA GLY A 53 20.41 7.98 -14.11
C GLY A 53 19.76 9.37 -14.15
N GLU A 54 18.43 9.47 -13.95
CA GLU A 54 17.73 10.76 -13.89
C GLU A 54 18.05 11.57 -12.62
N CYS A 55 18.59 10.91 -11.60
CA CYS A 55 18.96 11.53 -10.34
C CYS A 55 20.42 11.20 -10.01
N ASP A 56 21.19 12.21 -9.60
CA ASP A 56 22.55 12.01 -9.09
C ASP A 56 22.53 11.37 -7.72
N SER A 57 23.27 10.28 -7.55
CA SER A 57 23.37 9.55 -6.28
C SER A 57 24.83 9.34 -5.90
N GLY A 58 25.07 9.19 -4.59
CA GLY A 58 26.33 8.61 -4.10
C GLY A 58 26.34 7.11 -4.35
N GLY A 59 27.53 6.53 -4.59
CA GLY A 59 27.70 5.13 -4.90
C GLY A 59 27.89 4.85 -6.40
N ALA A 60 27.77 3.56 -6.78
CA ALA A 60 27.98 3.12 -8.17
C ALA A 60 26.92 2.10 -8.60
N ILE A 61 26.51 2.20 -9.86
CA ILE A 61 25.64 1.24 -10.54
C ILE A 61 26.42 0.65 -11.71
N HIS A 62 26.78 -0.63 -11.59
CA HIS A 62 27.50 -1.36 -12.62
C HIS A 62 26.53 -2.22 -13.41
N THR A 63 26.38 -1.92 -14.70
CA THR A 63 25.45 -2.64 -15.58
C THR A 63 25.94 -2.61 -17.03
N ALA A 64 25.61 -3.67 -17.76
CA ALA A 64 25.80 -3.74 -19.21
C ALA A 64 24.51 -3.48 -20.00
N VAL A 65 23.35 -3.34 -19.30
CA VAL A 65 22.06 -3.05 -19.94
C VAL A 65 21.70 -1.58 -19.81
N GLN A 66 20.91 -1.07 -20.75
CA GLN A 66 20.33 0.26 -20.65
C GLN A 66 18.94 0.17 -20.05
N PHE A 67 18.68 0.99 -19.04
CA PHE A 67 17.36 1.07 -18.42
C PHE A 67 16.43 1.95 -19.23
N GLU A 68 15.15 1.55 -19.28
CA GLU A 68 14.08 2.35 -19.85
C GLU A 68 12.89 2.37 -18.90
N TYR A 69 12.40 3.59 -18.60
CA TYR A 69 11.35 3.78 -17.59
C TYR A 69 9.96 3.94 -18.19
N PHE A 70 9.01 3.20 -17.66
CA PHE A 70 7.59 3.35 -17.93
C PHE A 70 6.86 3.88 -16.68
N PRO A 71 5.96 4.87 -16.77
CA PRO A 71 5.35 5.44 -18.01
C PRO A 71 6.28 6.44 -18.71
N ARG A 72 6.33 6.33 -20.04
CA ARG A 72 7.04 7.30 -20.86
C ARG A 72 6.13 8.47 -21.22
N THR A 73 6.63 9.68 -21.07
CA THR A 73 5.92 10.90 -21.48
C THR A 73 5.93 11.00 -23.02
N VAL A 74 4.74 11.18 -23.58
CA VAL A 74 4.57 11.45 -25.02
C VAL A 74 4.57 12.96 -25.23
N SER A 75 5.46 13.46 -26.09
CA SER A 75 5.64 14.90 -26.35
C SER A 75 4.45 15.53 -27.08
N ASP A 76 3.89 14.82 -28.05
CA ASP A 76 2.74 15.25 -28.84
C ASP A 76 1.73 14.10 -28.98
N SER A 77 0.69 14.14 -28.17
CA SER A 77 -0.36 13.13 -28.12
C SER A 77 -1.45 13.31 -29.22
N LEU A 78 -1.43 14.41 -29.98
CA LEU A 78 -2.37 14.64 -31.07
C LEU A 78 -1.98 13.91 -32.35
N ARG A 79 -0.75 13.43 -32.44
CA ARG A 79 -0.24 12.64 -33.60
C ARG A 79 -0.85 11.22 -33.60
N PRO A 80 -0.93 10.59 -34.78
CA PRO A 80 -1.34 9.19 -34.89
C PRO A 80 -0.51 8.29 -33.95
N ALA A 81 -1.16 7.33 -33.34
CA ALA A 81 -0.49 6.42 -32.38
C ALA A 81 0.70 5.69 -33.02
N MET A 82 0.60 5.29 -34.27
CA MET A 82 1.70 4.67 -35.03
C MET A 82 2.97 5.53 -35.02
N GLU A 83 2.85 6.84 -35.27
CA GLU A 83 4.01 7.73 -35.29
C GLU A 83 4.65 7.87 -33.91
N VAL A 84 3.82 8.02 -32.88
CA VAL A 84 4.26 8.09 -31.48
C VAL A 84 5.03 6.82 -31.08
N LEU A 85 4.50 5.66 -31.46
CA LEU A 85 5.11 4.38 -31.11
C LEU A 85 6.40 4.11 -31.88
N ARG A 86 6.50 4.54 -33.16
CA ARG A 86 7.76 4.47 -33.93
C ARG A 86 8.89 5.29 -33.31
N GLU A 87 8.60 6.43 -32.70
CA GLU A 87 9.63 7.19 -31.96
C GLU A 87 10.16 6.44 -30.74
N ILE A 88 9.35 5.55 -30.17
CA ILE A 88 9.74 4.75 -29.01
C ILE A 88 10.56 3.53 -29.46
N CYS A 89 10.19 2.88 -30.57
CA CYS A 89 10.87 1.70 -31.11
C CYS A 89 11.32 1.93 -32.57
N PRO A 90 12.32 2.79 -32.82
CA PRO A 90 12.70 3.21 -34.17
C PRO A 90 13.32 2.09 -35.02
N SER A 91 13.78 1.02 -34.40
CA SER A 91 14.36 -0.14 -35.06
C SER A 91 13.35 -1.23 -35.44
N ALA A 92 12.11 -1.14 -34.90
CA ALA A 92 11.09 -2.15 -35.14
C ALA A 92 10.32 -1.86 -36.44
N GLU A 93 9.97 -2.93 -37.16
CA GLU A 93 9.09 -2.85 -38.32
C GLU A 93 7.60 -2.72 -37.87
N ASP A 94 6.78 -2.10 -38.70
CA ASP A 94 5.37 -1.87 -38.40
C ASP A 94 4.59 -3.16 -38.06
N TRP A 95 4.88 -4.25 -38.78
CA TRP A 95 4.23 -5.53 -38.53
C TRP A 95 4.60 -6.14 -37.17
N GLU A 96 5.82 -5.88 -36.66
CA GLU A 96 6.27 -6.34 -35.37
C GLU A 96 5.45 -5.60 -34.27
N LEU A 97 5.25 -4.29 -34.44
CA LEU A 97 4.45 -3.49 -33.54
C LEU A 97 2.99 -3.97 -33.53
N VAL A 98 2.40 -4.22 -34.71
CA VAL A 98 1.03 -4.78 -34.80
C VAL A 98 0.94 -6.15 -34.13
N CYS A 99 1.95 -7.01 -34.31
CA CYS A 99 2.01 -8.31 -33.62
C CYS A 99 2.10 -8.16 -32.10
N GLU A 100 2.91 -7.22 -31.57
CA GLU A 100 3.01 -7.00 -30.12
C GLU A 100 1.72 -6.42 -29.54
N LEU A 101 1.06 -5.49 -30.26
CA LEU A 101 -0.24 -4.93 -29.85
C LEU A 101 -1.32 -6.01 -29.79
N SER A 102 -1.37 -6.91 -30.79
CA SER A 102 -2.36 -8.00 -30.79
C SER A 102 -2.20 -8.95 -29.59
N LYS A 103 -0.98 -9.19 -29.11
CA LYS A 103 -0.71 -9.97 -27.87
C LYS A 103 -1.27 -9.29 -26.61
N LEU A 104 -1.44 -7.97 -26.67
CA LEU A 104 -2.05 -7.15 -25.61
C LEU A 104 -3.55 -6.86 -25.87
N GLY A 105 -4.16 -7.55 -26.84
CA GLY A 105 -5.58 -7.41 -27.17
C GLY A 105 -5.95 -6.06 -27.79
N LEU A 106 -5.02 -5.45 -28.52
CA LEU A 106 -5.25 -4.23 -29.30
C LEU A 106 -5.31 -4.55 -30.78
N GLU A 107 -6.31 -4.01 -31.46
CA GLU A 107 -6.46 -4.16 -32.91
C GLU A 107 -5.66 -3.08 -33.65
N GLY A 108 -5.30 -3.34 -34.91
CA GLY A 108 -4.49 -2.42 -35.71
C GLY A 108 -5.10 -1.05 -35.96
N ASP A 109 -6.43 -0.94 -35.88
CA ASP A 109 -7.17 0.33 -36.04
C ASP A 109 -6.80 1.39 -34.99
N VAL A 110 -6.36 0.97 -33.82
CA VAL A 110 -5.83 1.85 -32.74
C VAL A 110 -4.64 2.69 -33.23
N LEU A 111 -3.84 2.17 -34.16
CA LEU A 111 -2.62 2.82 -34.64
C LEU A 111 -2.89 4.05 -35.51
N ASN A 112 -4.06 4.11 -36.15
CA ASN A 112 -4.44 5.22 -37.07
C ASN A 112 -5.11 6.39 -36.34
N GLN A 113 -5.48 6.21 -35.08
CA GLN A 113 -6.12 7.24 -34.27
C GLN A 113 -5.10 8.16 -33.59
N PRO A 114 -5.43 9.43 -33.27
CA PRO A 114 -4.60 10.26 -32.43
C PRO A 114 -4.37 9.59 -31.07
N PHE A 115 -3.12 9.58 -30.60
CA PHE A 115 -2.76 8.89 -29.35
C PHE A 115 -3.59 9.38 -28.14
N SER A 116 -3.97 10.66 -28.12
CA SER A 116 -4.81 11.27 -27.08
C SER A 116 -6.25 10.75 -27.04
N THR A 117 -6.76 10.16 -28.13
CA THR A 117 -8.13 9.61 -28.20
C THR A 117 -8.21 8.18 -27.66
N LEU A 118 -7.07 7.52 -27.49
CA LEU A 118 -6.99 6.21 -26.89
C LEU A 118 -7.36 6.27 -25.41
N SER A 119 -8.07 5.27 -24.93
CA SER A 119 -8.29 5.11 -23.49
C SER A 119 -6.95 4.96 -22.76
N GLY A 120 -6.89 5.33 -21.47
CA GLY A 120 -5.67 5.20 -20.67
C GLY A 120 -5.11 3.77 -20.63
N GLY A 121 -5.99 2.77 -20.71
CA GLY A 121 -5.60 1.36 -20.80
C GLY A 121 -4.99 0.99 -22.16
N GLU A 122 -5.51 1.53 -23.26
CA GLU A 122 -4.93 1.35 -24.60
C GLU A 122 -3.60 2.06 -24.73
N GLN A 123 -3.48 3.30 -24.23
CA GLN A 123 -2.22 4.03 -24.18
C GLN A 123 -1.14 3.23 -23.41
N THR A 124 -1.47 2.73 -22.23
CA THR A 124 -0.57 1.92 -21.39
C THR A 124 -0.07 0.68 -22.15
N ARG A 125 -0.99 -0.08 -22.75
CA ARG A 125 -0.65 -1.31 -23.49
C ARG A 125 0.14 -1.02 -24.74
N SER A 126 -0.18 0.03 -25.49
CA SER A 126 0.54 0.44 -26.69
C SER A 126 1.97 0.87 -26.38
N LEU A 127 2.18 1.68 -25.35
CA LEU A 127 3.53 2.09 -24.91
C LEU A 127 4.37 0.89 -24.47
N LEU A 128 3.80 -0.03 -23.70
CA LEU A 128 4.52 -1.23 -23.27
C LEU A 128 4.89 -2.13 -24.46
N ALA A 129 3.99 -2.30 -25.44
CA ALA A 129 4.28 -3.06 -26.66
C ALA A 129 5.51 -2.49 -27.39
N ALA A 130 5.53 -1.17 -27.62
CA ALA A 130 6.63 -0.49 -28.29
C ALA A 130 7.94 -0.57 -27.48
N MET A 131 7.90 -0.37 -26.18
CA MET A 131 9.09 -0.43 -25.33
C MET A 131 9.73 -1.84 -25.29
N PHE A 132 8.92 -2.90 -25.33
CA PHE A 132 9.43 -4.28 -25.37
C PHE A 132 10.00 -4.71 -26.73
N LEU A 133 9.83 -3.89 -27.77
CA LEU A 133 10.50 -4.10 -29.07
C LEU A 133 11.93 -3.52 -29.11
N ASN A 134 12.31 -2.70 -28.12
CA ASN A 134 13.67 -2.19 -28.03
C ASN A 134 14.62 -3.26 -27.49
N GLU A 135 15.44 -3.83 -28.37
CA GLU A 135 16.43 -4.83 -27.99
C GLU A 135 17.50 -4.27 -27.04
N GLY A 136 17.94 -5.09 -26.10
CA GLY A 136 19.00 -4.71 -25.13
C GLY A 136 18.57 -3.75 -24.04
N ARG A 137 17.29 -3.39 -23.95
CA ARG A 137 16.72 -2.56 -22.89
C ARG A 137 16.22 -3.42 -21.72
N PHE A 138 16.41 -2.90 -20.52
CA PHE A 138 15.84 -3.47 -19.30
C PHE A 138 14.75 -2.53 -18.77
N LEU A 139 13.50 -2.98 -18.79
CA LEU A 139 12.36 -2.11 -18.50
C LEU A 139 12.13 -1.95 -16.99
N LEU A 140 11.90 -0.72 -16.59
CA LEU A 140 11.46 -0.33 -15.23
C LEU A 140 9.99 0.13 -15.33
N ILE A 141 9.07 -0.75 -14.95
CA ILE A 141 7.63 -0.56 -15.17
C ILE A 141 7.00 -0.14 -13.84
N ASP A 142 6.50 1.10 -13.77
CA ASP A 142 5.90 1.66 -12.56
C ASP A 142 4.37 1.77 -12.70
N GLU A 143 3.64 0.97 -11.93
CA GLU A 143 2.18 0.95 -11.79
C GLU A 143 1.39 0.90 -13.12
N PRO A 144 1.62 -0.08 -14.01
CA PRO A 144 0.95 -0.14 -15.31
C PRO A 144 -0.54 -0.49 -15.21
N THR A 145 -1.03 -0.88 -14.03
CA THR A 145 -2.42 -1.35 -13.82
C THR A 145 -3.43 -0.25 -13.52
N ASN A 146 -2.98 0.99 -13.31
CA ASN A 146 -3.84 2.08 -12.82
C ASN A 146 -5.00 2.46 -13.75
N HIS A 147 -4.89 2.17 -15.06
CA HIS A 147 -5.91 2.47 -16.06
C HIS A 147 -6.52 1.23 -16.71
N LEU A 148 -6.17 0.03 -16.19
CA LEU A 148 -6.61 -1.24 -16.74
C LEU A 148 -7.79 -1.81 -15.95
N ASP A 149 -8.81 -2.26 -16.69
CA ASP A 149 -9.86 -3.10 -16.14
C ASP A 149 -9.35 -4.54 -15.88
N ALA A 150 -10.18 -5.38 -15.29
CA ALA A 150 -9.80 -6.75 -14.93
C ALA A 150 -9.31 -7.57 -16.12
N ALA A 151 -9.95 -7.42 -17.29
CA ALA A 151 -9.55 -8.10 -18.53
C ALA A 151 -8.17 -7.62 -19.00
N GLY A 152 -7.95 -6.30 -19.04
CA GLY A 152 -6.66 -5.71 -19.42
C GLY A 152 -5.53 -6.09 -18.47
N ARG A 153 -5.77 -6.22 -17.17
CA ARG A 153 -4.80 -6.71 -16.17
C ARG A 153 -4.41 -8.17 -16.44
N THR A 154 -5.38 -9.01 -16.75
CA THR A 154 -5.11 -10.42 -17.10
C THR A 154 -4.28 -10.54 -18.37
N GLN A 155 -4.63 -9.79 -19.43
CA GLN A 155 -3.86 -9.76 -20.67
C GLN A 155 -2.43 -9.27 -20.46
N LEU A 156 -2.27 -8.21 -19.66
CA LEU A 156 -0.94 -7.68 -19.30
C LEU A 156 -0.11 -8.73 -18.55
N ALA A 157 -0.70 -9.46 -17.59
CA ALA A 157 -0.01 -10.50 -16.85
C ALA A 157 0.50 -11.63 -17.78
N GLU A 158 -0.35 -12.08 -18.70
CA GLU A 158 0.02 -13.09 -19.69
C GLU A 158 1.12 -12.61 -20.65
N TYR A 159 1.06 -11.36 -21.06
CA TYR A 159 2.06 -10.74 -21.91
C TYR A 159 3.42 -10.65 -21.19
N LEU A 160 3.46 -10.08 -19.98
CA LEU A 160 4.68 -9.95 -19.18
C LEU A 160 5.28 -11.31 -18.81
N ARG A 161 4.44 -12.33 -18.58
CA ARG A 161 4.94 -13.69 -18.32
C ARG A 161 5.82 -14.23 -19.42
N ARG A 162 5.62 -13.80 -20.67
CA ARG A 162 6.40 -14.22 -21.84
C ARG A 162 7.65 -13.38 -22.07
N LYS A 163 7.74 -12.21 -21.41
CA LYS A 163 8.89 -11.31 -21.51
C LYS A 163 9.96 -11.65 -20.49
N ARG A 164 11.14 -11.06 -20.63
CA ARG A 164 12.29 -11.22 -19.73
C ARG A 164 12.93 -9.87 -19.48
N GLY A 165 13.62 -9.74 -18.35
CA GLY A 165 14.45 -8.57 -18.07
C GLY A 165 13.63 -7.32 -17.79
N PHE A 166 12.91 -7.29 -16.64
CA PHE A 166 12.21 -6.10 -16.19
C PHE A 166 12.08 -6.04 -14.67
N ILE A 167 11.89 -4.83 -14.15
CA ILE A 167 11.38 -4.57 -12.80
C ILE A 167 9.97 -4.01 -12.93
N LEU A 168 9.01 -4.64 -12.23
CA LEU A 168 7.62 -4.24 -12.18
C LEU A 168 7.27 -3.78 -10.77
N ALA A 169 7.04 -2.48 -10.58
CA ALA A 169 6.36 -1.98 -9.39
C ALA A 169 4.85 -2.04 -9.61
N SER A 170 4.16 -2.79 -8.80
CA SER A 170 2.71 -2.87 -8.85
C SER A 170 2.12 -3.19 -7.47
N HIS A 171 0.92 -2.68 -7.25
CA HIS A 171 0.09 -3.02 -6.09
C HIS A 171 -0.93 -4.11 -6.41
N ASP A 172 -0.94 -4.63 -7.63
CA ASP A 172 -1.80 -5.73 -8.05
C ASP A 172 -1.13 -7.09 -7.78
N ARG A 173 -1.68 -7.79 -6.77
CA ARG A 173 -1.15 -9.09 -6.31
C ARG A 173 -1.26 -10.17 -7.39
N ALA A 174 -2.36 -10.17 -8.15
CA ALA A 174 -2.60 -11.17 -9.18
C ALA A 174 -1.65 -10.98 -10.37
N LEU A 175 -1.38 -9.72 -10.75
CA LEU A 175 -0.38 -9.40 -11.77
C LEU A 175 1.01 -9.87 -11.35
N LEU A 176 1.44 -9.54 -10.12
CA LEU A 176 2.74 -9.96 -9.60
C LEU A 176 2.87 -11.50 -9.55
N ASP A 177 1.83 -12.19 -9.08
CA ASP A 177 1.85 -13.66 -9.05
C ASP A 177 1.89 -14.29 -10.44
N GLY A 178 1.27 -13.62 -11.43
CA GLY A 178 1.16 -14.15 -12.79
C GLY A 178 2.41 -13.97 -13.66
N CYS A 179 3.30 -13.01 -13.35
CA CYS A 179 4.36 -12.64 -14.29
C CYS A 179 5.77 -12.52 -13.71
N VAL A 180 5.96 -12.44 -12.37
CA VAL A 180 7.31 -12.30 -11.78
C VAL A 180 7.86 -13.63 -11.27
N ASP A 181 9.18 -13.75 -11.22
CA ASP A 181 9.92 -14.90 -10.71
C ASP A 181 10.86 -14.54 -9.53
N HIS A 182 11.04 -13.25 -9.26
CA HIS A 182 11.78 -12.75 -8.12
C HIS A 182 11.06 -11.53 -7.53
N ILE A 183 11.19 -11.35 -6.23
CA ILE A 183 10.69 -10.16 -5.51
C ILE A 183 11.85 -9.33 -4.99
N LEU A 184 11.84 -8.05 -5.31
CA LEU A 184 12.71 -7.01 -4.78
C LEU A 184 11.91 -6.21 -3.75
N SER A 185 12.14 -6.44 -2.46
CA SER A 185 11.40 -5.75 -1.39
C SER A 185 12.21 -4.62 -0.77
N ILE A 186 11.62 -3.42 -0.70
CA ILE A 186 12.20 -2.26 -0.02
C ILE A 186 11.64 -2.19 1.40
N ASN A 187 12.50 -2.50 2.38
CA ASN A 187 12.21 -2.46 3.81
C ASN A 187 12.95 -1.29 4.49
N ARG A 188 12.67 -1.03 5.77
CA ARG A 188 13.44 -0.04 6.55
C ARG A 188 14.93 -0.39 6.69
N ALA A 189 15.24 -1.68 6.69
CA ALA A 189 16.60 -2.18 6.86
C ALA A 189 17.41 -2.21 5.55
N GLY A 190 16.76 -2.02 4.38
CA GLY A 190 17.41 -2.08 3.08
C GLY A 190 16.55 -2.76 2.02
N ILE A 191 17.21 -3.27 1.00
CA ILE A 191 16.59 -4.04 -0.09
C ILE A 191 16.94 -5.52 0.09
N GLU A 192 15.93 -6.36 -0.08
CA GLU A 192 16.05 -7.82 -0.11
C GLU A 192 15.54 -8.36 -1.43
N VAL A 193 16.28 -9.29 -2.02
CA VAL A 193 15.90 -10.01 -3.25
C VAL A 193 15.58 -11.45 -2.88
N GLN A 194 14.40 -11.93 -3.23
CA GLN A 194 13.95 -13.28 -2.97
C GLN A 194 13.43 -13.93 -4.25
N ALA A 195 13.84 -15.16 -4.54
CA ALA A 195 13.26 -15.95 -5.63
C ALA A 195 11.83 -16.37 -5.30
N GLY A 196 10.97 -16.34 -6.30
CA GLY A 196 9.56 -16.67 -6.22
C GLY A 196 8.63 -15.51 -6.58
N ASN A 197 7.34 -15.78 -6.58
CA ASN A 197 6.29 -14.78 -6.84
C ASN A 197 5.85 -14.07 -5.56
N TYR A 198 4.89 -13.14 -5.68
CA TYR A 198 4.37 -12.37 -4.54
C TYR A 198 3.80 -13.26 -3.42
N SER A 199 3.00 -14.28 -3.77
CA SER A 199 2.38 -15.17 -2.78
C SER A 199 3.41 -15.96 -1.96
N SER A 200 4.47 -16.47 -2.61
CA SER A 200 5.55 -17.18 -1.93
C SER A 200 6.37 -16.25 -1.02
N TRP A 201 6.68 -15.05 -1.51
CA TRP A 201 7.35 -14.02 -0.72
C TRP A 201 6.49 -13.61 0.50
N ARG A 202 5.18 -13.38 0.29
CA ARG A 202 4.26 -12.99 1.36
C ARG A 202 4.19 -14.03 2.46
N LEU A 203 4.10 -15.31 2.09
CA LEU A 203 4.10 -16.40 3.07
C LEU A 203 5.37 -16.41 3.92
N ASN A 204 6.54 -16.22 3.29
CA ASN A 204 7.81 -16.15 4.00
C ASN A 204 7.89 -14.92 4.90
N PHE A 205 7.46 -13.77 4.39
CA PHE A 205 7.41 -12.51 5.15
C PHE A 205 6.49 -12.63 6.39
N ASP A 206 5.28 -13.21 6.24
CA ASP A 206 4.35 -13.41 7.35
C ASP A 206 4.92 -14.38 8.40
N ARG A 207 5.61 -15.45 7.97
CA ARG A 207 6.31 -16.36 8.87
C ARG A 207 7.43 -15.67 9.63
N GLN A 208 8.24 -14.87 8.95
CA GLN A 208 9.31 -14.10 9.57
C GLN A 208 8.75 -13.08 10.56
N GLN A 209 7.72 -12.34 10.20
CA GLN A 209 7.04 -11.42 11.11
C GLN A 209 6.45 -12.12 12.34
N ALA A 210 5.80 -13.28 12.16
CA ALA A 210 5.27 -14.06 13.27
C ALA A 210 6.39 -14.52 14.22
N PHE A 211 7.52 -14.96 13.68
CA PHE A 211 8.70 -15.32 14.46
C PHE A 211 9.28 -14.13 15.22
N GLU A 212 9.45 -12.99 14.57
CA GLU A 212 9.93 -11.75 15.19
C GLU A 212 8.98 -11.28 16.30
N GLN A 213 7.66 -11.32 16.07
CA GLN A 213 6.65 -10.97 17.08
C GLN A 213 6.69 -11.92 18.29
N ALA A 214 6.85 -13.23 18.07
CA ALA A 214 6.98 -14.18 19.14
C ALA A 214 8.27 -13.95 19.95
N ARG A 215 9.38 -13.65 19.27
CA ARG A 215 10.66 -13.26 19.89
C ARG A 215 10.53 -11.97 20.69
N ASP A 216 9.87 -10.95 20.12
CA ASP A 216 9.60 -9.68 20.80
C ASP A 216 8.74 -9.88 22.07
N ALA A 217 7.68 -10.69 21.97
CA ALA A 217 6.84 -11.02 23.12
C ALA A 217 7.62 -11.76 24.23
N HIS A 218 8.56 -12.62 23.84
CA HIS A 218 9.46 -13.29 24.78
C HIS A 218 10.41 -12.28 25.44
N LEU A 219 11.06 -11.42 24.64
CA LEU A 219 11.97 -10.39 25.13
C LEU A 219 11.27 -9.42 26.10
N ARG A 220 10.04 -9.00 25.80
CA ARG A 220 9.23 -8.14 26.69
C ARG A 220 8.94 -8.82 28.02
N ARG A 221 8.59 -10.10 28.00
CA ARG A 221 8.35 -10.88 29.22
C ARG A 221 9.63 -11.00 30.05
N ASP A 222 10.76 -11.23 29.39
CA ASP A 222 12.06 -11.26 30.08
C ASP A 222 12.44 -9.92 30.69
N ILE A 223 12.24 -8.81 29.97
CA ILE A 223 12.48 -7.45 30.48
C ILE A 223 11.61 -7.18 31.72
N VAL A 224 10.32 -7.54 31.69
CA VAL A 224 9.43 -7.38 32.85
C VAL A 224 9.93 -8.21 34.03
N ARG A 225 10.27 -9.50 33.82
CA ARG A 225 10.82 -10.37 34.87
C ARG A 225 12.13 -9.82 35.45
N MET A 226 13.02 -9.30 34.59
CA MET A 226 14.28 -8.71 35.07
C MET A 226 14.04 -7.44 35.91
N ARG A 227 13.08 -6.59 35.49
CA ARG A 227 12.69 -5.39 36.24
C ARG A 227 12.05 -5.72 37.59
N GLU A 228 11.18 -6.73 37.64
CA GLU A 228 10.58 -7.20 38.89
C GLU A 228 11.65 -7.77 39.83
N ALA A 229 12.55 -8.59 39.30
CA ALA A 229 13.64 -9.14 40.10
C ALA A 229 14.61 -8.05 40.60
N ALA A 230 14.83 -6.99 39.80
CA ALA A 230 15.64 -5.84 40.25
C ALA A 230 14.94 -5.06 41.36
N ARG A 231 13.62 -4.81 41.26
CA ARG A 231 12.83 -4.17 42.32
C ARG A 231 12.82 -4.98 43.61
N GLN A 232 12.59 -6.30 43.54
CA GLN A 232 12.64 -7.17 44.71
C GLN A 232 14.03 -7.18 45.38
N SER A 233 15.10 -7.12 44.58
CA SER A 233 16.47 -7.04 45.11
C SER A 233 16.75 -5.70 45.80
N ALA A 234 16.22 -4.57 45.27
CA ALA A 234 16.33 -3.26 45.88
C ALA A 234 15.52 -3.19 47.19
N ASP A 235 14.26 -3.63 47.17
CA ASP A 235 13.41 -3.68 48.38
C ASP A 235 14.00 -4.56 49.49
N TRP A 236 14.65 -5.67 49.09
CA TRP A 236 15.36 -6.52 50.07
C TRP A 236 16.61 -5.85 50.64
N SER A 237 17.37 -5.13 49.82
CA SER A 237 18.55 -4.34 50.25
C SER A 237 18.13 -3.26 51.24
N ASP A 238 17.05 -2.51 51.00
CA ASP A 238 16.54 -1.47 51.86
C ASP A 238 16.04 -2.02 53.21
N ARG A 239 15.36 -3.19 53.20
CA ARG A 239 14.95 -3.88 54.43
C ARG A 239 16.16 -4.34 55.25
N VAL A 240 17.22 -4.85 54.64
CA VAL A 240 18.47 -5.24 55.33
C VAL A 240 19.17 -4.01 55.91
N GLU A 241 19.09 -2.88 55.22
CA GLU A 241 19.65 -1.61 55.73
C GLU A 241 18.85 -1.05 56.92
N ALA A 242 17.51 -1.14 56.85
CA ALA A 242 16.61 -0.73 57.94
C ALA A 242 16.82 -1.58 59.22
N THR A 243 17.18 -2.88 59.07
CA THR A 243 17.46 -3.76 60.21
C THR A 243 18.83 -3.51 60.88
N LYS A 244 19.74 -2.74 60.26
CA LYS A 244 21.00 -2.33 60.87
C LYS A 244 20.85 -1.42 62.10
N GLY A 245 19.68 -0.79 62.27
CA GLY A 245 19.37 0.12 63.37
C GLY A 245 18.76 -0.53 64.60
N VAL A 246 18.31 -1.79 64.55
CA VAL A 246 17.67 -2.48 65.68
C VAL A 246 18.71 -3.08 66.60
N ARG A 247 18.85 -2.50 67.83
CA ARG A 247 19.64 -3.06 68.89
C ARG A 247 19.01 -4.36 69.40
N VAL A 248 19.57 -5.50 69.06
CA VAL A 248 19.34 -6.74 69.78
C VAL A 248 20.26 -6.76 71.01
N ALA A 249 19.67 -6.81 72.20
CA ALA A 249 20.41 -6.83 73.45
C ALA A 249 21.35 -8.06 73.51
N GLU A 250 22.56 -7.83 74.06
CA GLU A 250 23.52 -8.81 74.62
C GLU A 250 24.62 -9.43 73.76
N LEU A 251 24.97 -8.89 72.59
CA LEU A 251 26.30 -9.24 72.05
C LEU A 251 26.88 -8.03 71.32
N LYS A 252 28.11 -7.54 71.72
CA LYS A 252 28.81 -6.48 70.94
C LYS A 252 29.19 -7.03 69.58
N PRO A 253 28.50 -6.65 68.46
CA PRO A 253 28.86 -7.12 67.13
C PRO A 253 30.15 -6.44 66.70
N ASP A 254 31.06 -7.20 66.14
CA ASP A 254 32.24 -6.71 65.44
C ASP A 254 31.87 -5.85 64.27
N LYS A 255 31.72 -4.54 64.51
CA LYS A 255 31.25 -3.53 63.56
C LYS A 255 32.08 -3.48 62.27
N GLY A 256 33.33 -3.84 62.31
CA GLY A 256 34.28 -3.86 61.18
C GLY A 256 33.94 -4.98 60.17
N ARG A 257 33.63 -6.17 60.68
CA ARG A 257 33.38 -7.37 59.86
C ARG A 257 32.00 -7.35 59.22
N ILE A 258 31.00 -6.78 59.90
CA ILE A 258 29.65 -6.62 59.39
C ILE A 258 29.61 -5.50 58.31
N GLY A 259 30.34 -4.37 58.56
CA GLY A 259 30.47 -3.30 57.57
C GLY A 259 31.17 -3.74 56.28
N HIS A 260 32.24 -4.56 56.39
CA HIS A 260 32.92 -5.08 55.19
C HIS A 260 32.08 -6.09 54.40
N LYS A 261 31.32 -6.97 55.08
CA LYS A 261 30.37 -7.88 54.42
C LYS A 261 29.23 -7.10 53.72
N ALA A 262 28.69 -6.07 54.37
CA ALA A 262 27.64 -5.24 53.81
C ALA A 262 28.12 -4.44 52.57
N ALA A 263 29.31 -3.84 52.65
CA ALA A 263 29.92 -3.14 51.51
C ALA A 263 30.19 -4.07 50.32
N LYS A 264 30.68 -5.29 50.56
CA LYS A 264 30.92 -6.30 49.54
C LYS A 264 29.60 -6.82 48.91
N MET A 265 28.53 -6.94 49.68
CA MET A 265 27.19 -7.28 49.18
C MET A 265 26.60 -6.14 48.37
N MET A 266 26.76 -4.88 48.83
CA MET A 266 26.28 -3.70 48.09
C MET A 266 27.02 -3.51 46.77
N GLN A 267 28.31 -3.76 46.73
CA GLN A 267 29.12 -3.72 45.52
C GLN A 267 28.70 -4.83 44.52
N ARG A 268 28.38 -6.04 45.03
CA ARG A 268 27.81 -7.14 44.20
C ARG A 268 26.43 -6.80 43.68
N SER A 269 25.55 -6.23 44.51
CA SER A 269 24.20 -5.79 44.10
C SER A 269 24.28 -4.75 42.98
N LYS A 270 25.10 -3.70 43.16
CA LYS A 270 25.32 -2.66 42.12
C LYS A 270 25.86 -3.23 40.81
N SER A 271 26.79 -4.19 40.87
CA SER A 271 27.34 -4.82 39.66
C SER A 271 26.30 -5.72 38.95
N ILE A 272 25.38 -6.33 39.68
CA ILE A 272 24.29 -7.14 39.14
C ILE A 272 23.24 -6.20 38.51
N GLU A 273 22.92 -5.09 39.17
CA GLU A 273 22.01 -4.06 38.66
C GLU A 273 22.54 -3.44 37.36
N ALA A 274 23.81 -3.03 37.32
CA ALA A 274 24.40 -2.47 36.10
C ALA A 274 24.41 -3.47 34.94
N ARG A 275 24.71 -4.75 35.19
CA ARG A 275 24.64 -5.80 34.17
C ARG A 275 23.19 -6.06 33.69
N ARG A 276 22.22 -5.97 34.60
CA ARG A 276 20.79 -6.11 34.27
C ARG A 276 20.28 -4.90 33.46
N GLU A 277 20.66 -3.68 33.84
CA GLU A 277 20.33 -2.47 33.08
C GLU A 277 20.90 -2.52 31.66
N GLN A 278 22.17 -2.88 31.54
CA GLN A 278 22.78 -3.05 30.21
C GLN A 278 22.09 -4.14 29.38
N ALA A 279 21.75 -5.28 29.99
CA ALA A 279 20.98 -6.33 29.30
C ALA A 279 19.55 -5.91 28.94
N ILE A 280 18.92 -5.06 29.74
CA ILE A 280 17.60 -4.47 29.43
C ILE A 280 17.71 -3.47 28.27
N GLU A 281 18.74 -2.63 28.24
CA GLU A 281 19.01 -1.67 27.16
C GLU A 281 19.32 -2.39 25.83
N GLU A 282 20.17 -3.41 25.85
CA GLU A 282 20.49 -4.24 24.69
C GLU A 282 19.23 -4.93 24.14
N LYS A 283 18.41 -5.54 25.03
CA LYS A 283 17.16 -6.16 24.64
C LYS A 283 16.11 -5.14 24.16
N ALA A 284 16.05 -3.95 24.74
CA ALA A 284 15.17 -2.87 24.32
C ALA A 284 15.57 -2.29 22.96
N ALA A 285 16.87 -2.26 22.65
CA ALA A 285 17.37 -1.85 21.33
C ALA A 285 16.93 -2.81 20.21
N LEU A 286 16.85 -4.10 20.51
CA LEU A 286 16.36 -5.12 19.58
C LEU A 286 14.86 -4.97 19.26
N LEU A 287 14.06 -4.36 20.14
CA LEU A 287 12.61 -4.14 19.96
C LEU A 287 12.26 -2.98 19.02
N LYS A 288 13.21 -2.14 18.63
CA LYS A 288 12.94 -0.91 17.85
C LYS A 288 12.57 -1.14 16.37
N ASN A 289 12.72 -2.33 15.83
CA ASN A 289 12.63 -2.61 14.40
C ASN A 289 11.32 -3.30 13.95
N ALA A 290 10.40 -3.64 14.85
CA ALA A 290 9.13 -4.30 14.45
C ALA A 290 8.12 -3.26 13.95
N GLU A 291 7.80 -3.28 12.66
CA GLU A 291 6.66 -2.54 12.11
C GLU A 291 5.35 -3.20 12.58
N LYS A 292 4.64 -2.54 13.50
CA LYS A 292 3.33 -3.00 13.94
C LYS A 292 2.25 -2.36 13.10
N ALA A 293 1.59 -3.17 12.27
CA ALA A 293 0.30 -2.78 11.69
C ALA A 293 -0.77 -2.84 12.80
N GLU A 294 -1.19 -1.67 13.28
CA GLU A 294 -2.30 -1.59 14.23
C GLU A 294 -3.63 -1.84 13.51
N PRO A 295 -4.56 -2.63 14.06
CA PRO A 295 -5.84 -2.90 13.42
C PRO A 295 -6.68 -1.62 13.29
N LEU A 296 -7.31 -1.45 12.15
CA LEU A 296 -8.32 -0.43 11.91
C LEU A 296 -9.62 -0.81 12.62
N LYS A 297 -10.50 0.16 12.85
CA LYS A 297 -11.85 -0.07 13.39
C LYS A 297 -12.88 0.64 12.53
N LEU A 298 -14.00 0.00 12.30
CA LEU A 298 -15.19 0.54 11.64
C LEU A 298 -16.41 0.06 12.40
N THR A 299 -17.34 0.97 12.66
CA THR A 299 -18.61 0.66 13.34
C THR A 299 -19.74 1.10 12.42
N PRO A 300 -20.20 0.25 11.49
CA PRO A 300 -21.29 0.58 10.61
C PRO A 300 -22.60 0.68 11.41
N LEU A 301 -23.46 1.60 10.98
CA LEU A 301 -24.79 1.72 11.55
C LEU A 301 -25.75 0.69 10.92
N ALA A 302 -26.68 0.16 11.72
CA ALA A 302 -27.78 -0.62 11.22
C ALA A 302 -28.94 0.31 10.82
N HIS A 303 -29.65 -0.01 9.74
CA HIS A 303 -30.87 0.66 9.34
C HIS A 303 -32.09 -0.18 9.76
N HIS A 304 -33.25 0.46 9.99
CA HIS A 304 -34.47 -0.27 10.33
C HIS A 304 -35.05 -1.10 9.18
N ALA A 305 -34.83 -0.64 7.93
CA ALA A 305 -35.23 -1.38 6.73
C ALA A 305 -34.17 -2.40 6.34
N GLN A 306 -34.62 -3.58 5.91
CA GLN A 306 -33.73 -4.62 5.41
C GLN A 306 -33.21 -4.33 4.00
N ARG A 307 -34.06 -3.73 3.14
CA ARG A 307 -33.68 -3.31 1.78
C ARG A 307 -33.30 -1.84 1.80
N LEU A 308 -32.05 -1.54 1.46
CA LEU A 308 -31.48 -0.19 1.48
C LEU A 308 -31.58 0.51 0.12
N LEU A 309 -31.47 -0.24 -0.97
CA LEU A 309 -31.50 0.26 -2.33
C LEU A 309 -32.28 -0.70 -3.23
N GLU A 310 -33.09 -0.14 -4.12
CA GLU A 310 -33.78 -0.85 -5.20
C GLU A 310 -33.63 -0.08 -6.50
N LEU A 311 -33.09 -0.73 -7.54
CA LEU A 311 -33.07 -0.26 -8.92
C LEU A 311 -34.00 -1.14 -9.74
N ARG A 312 -34.89 -0.54 -10.55
CA ARG A 312 -35.77 -1.26 -11.47
C ARG A 312 -35.65 -0.68 -12.87
N ASP A 313 -35.19 -1.50 -13.79
CA ASP A 313 -35.02 -1.19 -15.20
C ASP A 313 -34.30 0.13 -15.47
N VAL A 314 -33.28 0.43 -14.63
CA VAL A 314 -32.54 1.67 -14.73
C VAL A 314 -31.63 1.65 -15.95
N ARG A 315 -31.73 2.69 -16.77
CA ARG A 315 -30.87 2.94 -17.93
C ARG A 315 -30.25 4.31 -17.78
N ILE A 316 -28.96 4.40 -18.01
CA ILE A 316 -28.21 5.66 -17.92
C ILE A 316 -27.84 6.10 -19.33
N HIS A 317 -28.08 7.36 -19.61
CA HIS A 317 -27.81 8.00 -20.88
C HIS A 317 -26.89 9.19 -20.71
N TYR A 318 -26.02 9.42 -21.70
CA TYR A 318 -25.30 10.69 -21.86
C TYR A 318 -25.47 11.12 -23.29
N ASP A 319 -25.99 12.34 -23.51
CA ASP A 319 -26.49 12.81 -24.79
C ASP A 319 -27.49 11.79 -25.34
N ASP A 320 -27.41 11.38 -26.58
CA ASP A 320 -28.28 10.37 -27.19
C ASP A 320 -27.77 8.93 -27.08
N ARG A 321 -26.71 8.70 -26.27
CA ARG A 321 -26.08 7.39 -26.15
C ARG A 321 -26.44 6.72 -24.83
N GLN A 322 -27.04 5.53 -24.90
CA GLN A 322 -27.19 4.67 -23.73
C GLN A 322 -25.82 4.11 -23.30
N ILE A 323 -25.43 4.35 -22.04
CA ILE A 323 -24.17 3.87 -21.48
C ILE A 323 -24.37 2.51 -20.82
N CYS A 324 -25.42 2.34 -20.05
CA CYS A 324 -25.72 1.05 -19.41
C CYS A 324 -27.23 0.85 -19.17
N GLY A 325 -27.60 -0.39 -18.92
CA GLY A 325 -28.94 -0.84 -18.57
C GLY A 325 -29.61 -1.68 -19.65
N PRO A 326 -30.84 -2.22 -19.37
CA PRO A 326 -31.61 -2.02 -18.14
C PRO A 326 -31.02 -2.75 -16.95
N LEU A 327 -30.89 -2.07 -15.80
CA LEU A 327 -30.31 -2.60 -14.56
C LEU A 327 -31.43 -2.80 -13.53
N THR A 328 -31.50 -4.00 -12.97
CA THR A 328 -32.37 -4.32 -11.83
C THR A 328 -31.53 -4.90 -10.73
N LEU A 329 -31.43 -4.21 -9.59
CA LEU A 329 -30.60 -4.56 -8.45
C LEU A 329 -31.31 -4.21 -7.15
N GLU A 330 -31.31 -5.12 -6.22
CA GLU A 330 -31.67 -4.86 -4.82
C GLU A 330 -30.43 -5.02 -3.94
N LEU A 331 -30.25 -4.12 -2.98
CA LEU A 331 -29.18 -4.20 -1.97
C LEU A 331 -29.80 -4.34 -0.59
N MET A 332 -29.51 -5.47 0.05
CA MET A 332 -29.97 -5.76 1.41
C MET A 332 -28.93 -5.36 2.44
N GLN A 333 -29.40 -5.07 3.66
CA GLN A 333 -28.50 -4.75 4.78
C GLN A 333 -27.53 -5.91 5.05
N GLY A 334 -26.24 -5.59 5.20
CA GLY A 334 -25.15 -6.56 5.40
C GLY A 334 -24.58 -7.14 4.09
N GLU A 335 -25.17 -6.86 2.91
CA GLU A 335 -24.59 -7.25 1.64
C GLU A 335 -23.43 -6.34 1.24
N ARG A 336 -22.44 -6.92 0.59
CA ARG A 336 -21.31 -6.24 -0.05
C ARG A 336 -21.31 -6.62 -1.53
N VAL A 337 -21.88 -5.72 -2.34
CA VAL A 337 -22.05 -5.96 -3.78
C VAL A 337 -20.93 -5.28 -4.55
N CYS A 338 -20.18 -6.05 -5.33
CA CYS A 338 -19.19 -5.52 -6.26
C CYS A 338 -19.83 -5.26 -7.63
N LEU A 339 -19.70 -4.05 -8.15
CA LEU A 339 -20.08 -3.70 -9.52
C LEU A 339 -18.94 -4.05 -10.46
N GLU A 340 -19.18 -4.99 -11.37
CA GLU A 340 -18.23 -5.39 -12.40
C GLU A 340 -18.64 -4.88 -13.77
N GLY A 341 -17.67 -4.65 -14.64
CA GLY A 341 -17.89 -4.21 -16.01
C GLY A 341 -16.66 -3.53 -16.60
N ARG A 342 -16.64 -3.39 -17.92
CA ARG A 342 -15.55 -2.74 -18.66
C ARG A 342 -15.42 -1.27 -18.28
N ASN A 343 -14.27 -0.67 -18.55
CA ASN A 343 -14.12 0.78 -18.41
C ASN A 343 -15.13 1.48 -19.32
N GLY A 344 -15.78 2.54 -18.79
CA GLY A 344 -16.84 3.25 -19.50
C GLY A 344 -18.23 2.59 -19.47
N SER A 345 -18.44 1.45 -18.77
CA SER A 345 -19.76 0.80 -18.67
C SER A 345 -20.76 1.49 -17.74
N GLY A 346 -20.44 2.68 -17.20
CA GLY A 346 -21.36 3.47 -16.37
C GLY A 346 -21.32 3.18 -14.87
N LYS A 347 -20.33 2.44 -14.36
CA LYS A 347 -20.21 2.11 -12.91
C LYS A 347 -20.22 3.36 -12.02
N SER A 348 -19.34 4.31 -12.29
CA SER A 348 -19.27 5.57 -11.53
C SER A 348 -20.54 6.42 -11.71
N SER A 349 -21.15 6.41 -12.90
CA SER A 349 -22.43 7.10 -13.15
C SER A 349 -23.55 6.50 -12.31
N LEU A 350 -23.58 5.18 -12.17
CA LEU A 350 -24.56 4.51 -11.32
C LEU A 350 -24.38 4.89 -9.83
N LEU A 351 -23.13 4.94 -9.34
CA LEU A 351 -22.86 5.38 -7.95
C LEU A 351 -23.29 6.83 -7.72
N ARG A 352 -23.02 7.75 -8.68
CA ARG A 352 -23.46 9.14 -8.60
C ARG A 352 -24.99 9.27 -8.62
N LEU A 353 -25.65 8.47 -9.45
CA LEU A 353 -27.11 8.42 -9.52
C LEU A 353 -27.72 7.97 -8.19
N ILE A 354 -27.11 6.98 -7.50
CA ILE A 354 -27.53 6.53 -6.16
C ILE A 354 -27.29 7.62 -5.11
N LEU A 355 -26.27 8.47 -5.27
CA LEU A 355 -26.03 9.64 -4.41
C LEU A 355 -27.03 10.77 -4.62
N GLY A 356 -27.89 10.68 -5.64
CA GLY A 356 -28.87 11.71 -5.98
C GLY A 356 -28.30 12.84 -6.85
N GLU A 357 -27.14 12.62 -7.48
CA GLU A 357 -26.62 13.55 -8.48
C GLU A 357 -27.49 13.53 -9.75
N ASP A 358 -27.53 14.64 -10.46
CA ASP A 358 -28.31 14.79 -11.71
C ASP A 358 -27.66 14.02 -12.87
N VAL A 359 -27.94 12.72 -12.93
CA VAL A 359 -27.51 11.81 -14.00
C VAL A 359 -28.73 11.45 -14.85
N PRO A 360 -28.72 11.72 -16.16
CA PRO A 360 -29.84 11.37 -17.03
C PRO A 360 -30.10 9.87 -17.02
N HIS A 361 -31.33 9.48 -16.65
CA HIS A 361 -31.69 8.07 -16.53
C HIS A 361 -33.17 7.82 -16.77
N GLU A 362 -33.48 6.59 -17.14
CA GLU A 362 -34.83 6.03 -17.15
C GLU A 362 -34.93 4.95 -16.05
N GLY A 363 -36.15 4.55 -15.73
CA GLY A 363 -36.39 3.53 -14.71
C GLY A 363 -36.69 4.13 -13.34
N ARG A 364 -36.62 3.29 -12.31
CA ARG A 364 -36.94 3.68 -10.93
C ARG A 364 -35.79 3.37 -9.97
N ILE A 365 -35.48 4.35 -9.14
CA ILE A 365 -34.53 4.21 -8.02
C ILE A 365 -35.28 4.49 -6.73
N ALA A 366 -35.13 3.61 -5.77
CA ALA A 366 -35.67 3.78 -4.42
C ALA A 366 -34.59 3.52 -3.38
N LEU A 367 -34.37 4.49 -2.51
CA LEU A 367 -33.50 4.39 -1.33
C LEU A 367 -34.36 4.30 -0.09
N ALA A 368 -33.88 3.61 0.93
CA ALA A 368 -34.50 3.59 2.27
C ALA A 368 -34.53 5.02 2.84
N SER A 369 -35.65 5.38 3.47
CA SER A 369 -35.85 6.74 4.00
C SER A 369 -34.86 7.07 5.12
N GLY A 370 -34.17 8.21 5.03
CA GLY A 370 -33.18 8.64 6.04
C GLY A 370 -31.88 7.84 6.00
N LEU A 371 -31.55 7.20 4.88
CA LEU A 371 -30.31 6.43 4.70
C LEU A 371 -29.09 7.36 4.76
N ILE A 372 -28.16 7.06 5.67
CA ILE A 372 -26.86 7.73 5.76
C ILE A 372 -25.86 7.00 4.87
N VAL A 373 -25.35 7.71 3.87
CA VAL A 373 -24.44 7.16 2.87
C VAL A 373 -23.05 7.77 3.01
N SER A 374 -22.02 6.94 3.04
CA SER A 374 -20.61 7.34 3.00
C SER A 374 -20.06 7.07 1.60
N TYR A 375 -19.41 8.06 0.98
CA TYR A 375 -18.92 7.94 -0.39
C TYR A 375 -17.42 8.19 -0.51
N VAL A 376 -16.74 7.27 -1.20
CA VAL A 376 -15.36 7.42 -1.64
C VAL A 376 -15.34 7.54 -3.17
N PRO A 377 -15.08 8.74 -3.73
CA PRO A 377 -15.02 8.94 -5.17
C PRO A 377 -13.78 8.31 -5.80
N GLN A 378 -13.83 8.06 -7.11
CA GLN A 378 -12.70 7.54 -7.89
C GLN A 378 -11.48 8.46 -7.82
N SER A 379 -11.67 9.78 -7.88
CA SER A 379 -10.59 10.78 -7.83
C SER A 379 -10.66 11.63 -6.56
N GLY A 380 -9.50 11.87 -5.94
CA GLY A 380 -9.32 12.83 -4.85
C GLY A 380 -8.85 14.21 -5.30
N ALA A 381 -8.93 14.53 -6.60
CA ALA A 381 -8.40 15.78 -7.16
C ALA A 381 -9.05 17.04 -6.60
N HIS A 382 -10.25 16.95 -6.03
CA HIS A 382 -10.97 18.06 -5.39
C HIS A 382 -10.47 18.42 -4.00
N LEU A 383 -9.73 17.52 -3.34
CA LEU A 383 -9.25 17.74 -1.97
C LEU A 383 -8.25 18.93 -1.92
N ARG A 384 -8.55 19.89 -1.03
CA ARG A 384 -7.77 21.09 -0.76
C ARG A 384 -7.80 21.39 0.74
N GLY A 385 -6.84 22.19 1.20
CA GLY A 385 -6.76 22.63 2.59
C GLY A 385 -6.25 21.55 3.54
N SER A 386 -6.45 21.75 4.82
CA SER A 386 -5.94 20.85 5.87
C SER A 386 -6.85 19.63 6.11
N LEU A 387 -6.30 18.60 6.75
CA LEU A 387 -7.07 17.44 7.20
C LEU A 387 -8.15 17.82 8.23
N ASP A 388 -7.98 18.93 8.97
CA ASP A 388 -8.98 19.43 9.90
C ASP A 388 -10.18 20.05 9.16
N ASN A 389 -9.93 20.71 8.02
CA ASN A 389 -11.01 21.19 7.16
C ASN A 389 -11.84 20.03 6.64
N LEU A 390 -11.18 18.96 6.16
CA LEU A 390 -11.87 17.76 5.71
C LEU A 390 -12.70 17.12 6.84
N ALA A 391 -12.15 17.05 8.05
CA ALA A 391 -12.87 16.52 9.21
C ALA A 391 -14.10 17.37 9.54
N HIS A 392 -13.99 18.70 9.48
CA HIS A 392 -15.09 19.62 9.73
C HIS A 392 -16.18 19.52 8.64
N GLU A 393 -15.81 19.52 7.38
CA GLU A 393 -16.72 19.39 6.23
C GLU A 393 -17.52 18.10 6.26
N ARG A 394 -16.85 16.99 6.69
CA ARG A 394 -17.47 15.67 6.80
C ARG A 394 -18.17 15.41 8.13
N GLY A 395 -18.07 16.32 9.10
CA GLY A 395 -18.66 16.16 10.43
C GLY A 395 -18.06 15.00 11.22
N ILE A 396 -16.77 14.70 11.04
CA ILE A 396 -16.07 13.57 11.68
C ILE A 396 -15.05 14.03 12.71
N ASP A 397 -14.67 13.13 13.62
CA ASP A 397 -13.63 13.42 14.61
C ASP A 397 -12.24 13.48 13.95
N GLY A 398 -11.61 14.66 13.97
CA GLY A 398 -10.27 14.89 13.42
C GLY A 398 -9.18 14.05 14.10
N THR A 399 -9.33 13.72 15.40
CA THR A 399 -8.40 12.86 16.13
C THR A 399 -8.47 11.41 15.63
N LEU A 400 -9.70 10.92 15.40
CA LEU A 400 -9.92 9.60 14.81
C LEU A 400 -9.39 9.53 13.38
N LEU A 401 -9.65 10.57 12.55
CA LEU A 401 -9.13 10.67 11.18
C LEU A 401 -7.60 10.57 11.15
N ARG A 402 -6.90 11.37 11.97
CA ARG A 402 -5.45 11.33 12.08
C ARG A 402 -4.94 9.97 12.58
N THR A 403 -5.66 9.34 13.51
CA THR A 403 -5.32 8.01 14.02
C THR A 403 -5.40 6.95 12.92
N ILE A 404 -6.46 6.96 12.11
CA ILE A 404 -6.62 6.03 10.98
C ILE A 404 -5.56 6.28 9.92
N LEU A 405 -5.30 7.54 9.56
CA LEU A 405 -4.25 7.90 8.59
C LEU A 405 -2.86 7.44 9.04
N ARG A 406 -2.53 7.61 10.34
CA ARG A 406 -1.26 7.09 10.89
C ARG A 406 -1.17 5.58 10.74
N LYS A 407 -2.25 4.84 11.00
CA LYS A 407 -2.31 3.38 10.80
C LYS A 407 -2.14 2.99 9.32
N LEU A 408 -2.68 3.80 8.39
CA LEU A 408 -2.50 3.66 6.95
C LEU A 408 -1.12 4.16 6.46
N GLY A 409 -0.21 4.51 7.39
CA GLY A 409 1.18 4.84 7.08
C GLY A 409 1.46 6.30 6.74
N PHE A 410 0.60 7.23 7.18
CA PHE A 410 0.93 8.66 7.15
C PHE A 410 2.03 8.98 8.15
N GLU A 411 3.03 9.70 7.72
CA GLU A 411 4.12 10.22 8.55
C GLU A 411 3.75 11.59 9.13
N ARG A 412 4.41 11.96 10.24
CA ARG A 412 4.08 13.19 10.97
C ARG A 412 4.10 14.44 10.09
N ALA A 413 5.09 14.58 9.23
CA ALA A 413 5.21 15.72 8.33
C ALA A 413 4.06 15.87 7.31
N GLN A 414 3.33 14.79 7.03
CA GLN A 414 2.22 14.80 6.07
C GLN A 414 0.93 15.39 6.66
N PHE A 415 0.79 15.36 7.99
CA PHE A 415 -0.40 15.90 8.66
C PHE A 415 -0.48 17.43 8.64
N GLU A 416 0.64 18.10 8.40
CA GLU A 416 0.75 19.58 8.39
C GLU A 416 0.65 20.17 6.97
N ARG A 417 0.63 19.31 5.93
CA ARG A 417 0.58 19.73 4.52
C ARG A 417 -0.84 19.96 4.05
N ASP A 418 -0.98 20.85 3.05
CA ASP A 418 -2.22 20.99 2.30
C ASP A 418 -2.49 19.71 1.47
N MET A 419 -3.74 19.26 1.45
CA MET A 419 -4.14 18.09 0.66
C MET A 419 -3.98 18.29 -0.85
N ALA A 420 -3.86 19.54 -1.33
CA ALA A 420 -3.51 19.83 -2.71
C ALA A 420 -2.10 19.33 -3.09
N GLU A 421 -1.19 19.22 -2.12
CA GLU A 421 0.17 18.71 -2.29
C GLU A 421 0.26 17.18 -2.13
N PHE A 422 -0.83 16.54 -1.71
CA PHE A 422 -0.84 15.10 -1.51
C PHE A 422 -0.69 14.36 -2.84
N SER A 423 0.09 13.27 -2.82
CA SER A 423 0.10 12.31 -3.92
C SER A 423 -1.30 11.67 -4.08
N GLN A 424 -1.57 11.10 -5.25
CA GLN A 424 -2.84 10.41 -5.50
C GLN A 424 -3.14 9.34 -4.44
N GLY A 425 -2.13 8.56 -4.04
CA GLY A 425 -2.28 7.56 -2.98
C GLY A 425 -2.58 8.17 -1.60
N GLN A 426 -1.97 9.30 -1.26
CA GLN A 426 -2.26 10.03 -0.01
C GLN A 426 -3.67 10.59 0.01
N ARG A 427 -4.11 11.21 -1.11
CA ARG A 427 -5.50 11.69 -1.25
C ARG A 427 -6.50 10.56 -1.12
N LYS A 428 -6.24 9.41 -1.75
CA LYS A 428 -7.11 8.23 -1.65
C LYS A 428 -7.17 7.68 -0.23
N LYS A 429 -6.03 7.60 0.48
CA LYS A 429 -5.99 7.23 1.90
C LYS A 429 -6.79 8.21 2.77
N ALA A 430 -6.73 9.52 2.49
CA ALA A 430 -7.51 10.52 3.22
C ALA A 430 -9.02 10.32 3.03
N LEU A 431 -9.47 10.07 1.79
CA LEU A 431 -10.88 9.76 1.49
C LEU A 431 -11.37 8.49 2.17
N ILE A 432 -10.57 7.42 2.12
CA ILE A 432 -10.91 6.16 2.79
C ILE A 432 -10.96 6.37 4.31
N ALA A 433 -9.96 7.06 4.88
CA ALA A 433 -9.91 7.32 6.32
C ALA A 433 -11.12 8.16 6.77
N ALA A 434 -11.53 9.17 5.98
CA ALA A 434 -12.74 9.94 6.25
C ALA A 434 -13.99 9.05 6.22
N SER A 435 -14.15 8.22 5.17
CA SER A 435 -15.25 7.25 5.08
C SER A 435 -15.28 6.26 6.24
N LEU A 436 -14.12 5.82 6.73
CA LEU A 436 -14.03 4.93 7.90
C LEU A 436 -14.38 5.63 9.23
N CYS A 437 -14.27 6.96 9.29
CA CYS A 437 -14.71 7.76 10.43
C CYS A 437 -16.23 8.04 10.40
N GLU A 438 -16.84 8.04 9.22
CA GLU A 438 -18.26 8.25 9.03
C GLU A 438 -19.06 7.05 9.56
N GLN A 439 -20.01 7.32 10.44
CA GLN A 439 -20.97 6.31 10.88
C GLN A 439 -22.10 6.23 9.85
N ALA A 440 -21.96 5.38 8.86
CA ALA A 440 -22.90 5.22 7.76
C ALA A 440 -23.60 3.85 7.77
N GLN A 441 -24.74 3.79 7.11
CA GLN A 441 -25.53 2.57 6.90
C GLN A 441 -25.24 1.93 5.56
N LEU A 442 -24.79 2.74 4.57
CA LEU A 442 -24.38 2.29 3.24
C LEU A 442 -23.06 2.96 2.85
N TYR A 443 -22.10 2.16 2.42
CA TYR A 443 -20.81 2.61 1.91
C TYR A 443 -20.77 2.45 0.39
N LEU A 444 -20.57 3.55 -0.32
CA LEU A 444 -20.40 3.59 -1.78
C LEU A 444 -18.94 3.90 -2.09
N TRP A 445 -18.20 2.92 -2.63
CA TRP A 445 -16.77 3.10 -2.91
C TRP A 445 -16.47 2.90 -4.39
N ASP A 446 -15.88 3.94 -5.01
CA ASP A 446 -15.50 3.92 -6.42
C ASP A 446 -13.98 3.78 -6.56
N GLU A 447 -13.54 2.58 -6.95
CA GLU A 447 -12.14 2.19 -7.10
C GLU A 447 -11.27 2.64 -5.91
N PRO A 448 -11.60 2.24 -4.68
CA PRO A 448 -10.96 2.76 -3.48
C PRO A 448 -9.49 2.39 -3.37
N LEU A 449 -9.07 1.27 -3.96
CA LEU A 449 -7.72 0.74 -3.78
C LEU A 449 -6.71 1.21 -4.82
N ASN A 450 -7.12 1.99 -5.82
CA ASN A 450 -6.17 2.57 -6.77
C ASN A 450 -5.15 3.45 -6.05
N TYR A 451 -3.87 3.30 -6.39
CA TYR A 451 -2.72 4.00 -5.77
C TYR A 451 -2.47 3.66 -4.29
N ILE A 452 -3.19 2.69 -3.72
CA ILE A 452 -3.00 2.25 -2.33
C ILE A 452 -1.99 1.10 -2.28
N ASP A 453 -1.00 1.20 -1.40
CA ASP A 453 0.00 0.15 -1.21
C ASP A 453 -0.61 -1.16 -0.66
N ILE A 454 0.06 -2.27 -0.93
CA ILE A 454 -0.42 -3.62 -0.62
C ILE A 454 -0.72 -3.77 0.88
N ASP A 455 0.12 -3.23 1.76
CA ASP A 455 -0.07 -3.34 3.21
C ASP A 455 -1.33 -2.59 3.67
N SER A 456 -1.56 -1.37 3.16
CA SER A 456 -2.78 -0.61 3.43
C SER A 456 -4.02 -1.32 2.86
N ARG A 457 -3.93 -1.94 1.65
CA ARG A 457 -5.02 -2.76 1.08
C ARG A 457 -5.38 -3.93 2.00
N LEU A 458 -4.39 -4.68 2.49
CA LEU A 458 -4.61 -5.81 3.40
C LEU A 458 -5.23 -5.37 4.74
N GLN A 459 -4.85 -4.19 5.26
CA GLN A 459 -5.46 -3.64 6.48
C GLN A 459 -6.94 -3.29 6.24
N ILE A 460 -7.26 -2.66 5.11
CA ILE A 460 -8.64 -2.32 4.72
C ILE A 460 -9.45 -3.61 4.52
N GLU A 461 -8.90 -4.60 3.82
CA GLU A 461 -9.51 -5.91 3.60
C GLU A 461 -9.84 -6.60 4.94
N ALA A 462 -8.88 -6.68 5.85
CA ALA A 462 -9.08 -7.27 7.18
C ALA A 462 -10.16 -6.54 7.99
N LEU A 463 -10.21 -5.20 7.91
CA LEU A 463 -11.23 -4.37 8.53
C LEU A 463 -12.63 -4.68 8.00
N LEU A 464 -12.81 -4.66 6.65
CA LEU A 464 -14.11 -4.89 6.01
C LEU A 464 -14.64 -6.31 6.24
N ARG A 465 -13.74 -7.30 6.29
CA ARG A 465 -14.10 -8.69 6.66
C ARG A 465 -14.61 -8.80 8.10
N THR A 466 -14.06 -7.99 9.01
CA THR A 466 -14.45 -8.01 10.42
C THR A 466 -15.71 -7.19 10.67
N ALA A 467 -15.78 -5.98 10.11
CA ALA A 467 -16.88 -5.05 10.34
C ALA A 467 -18.14 -5.35 9.52
N GLN A 468 -17.98 -6.05 8.39
CA GLN A 468 -19.06 -6.46 7.48
C GLN A 468 -20.09 -5.36 7.15
N PRO A 469 -19.66 -4.15 6.73
CA PRO A 469 -20.58 -3.08 6.40
C PRO A 469 -21.45 -3.43 5.20
N THR A 470 -22.64 -2.80 5.09
CA THR A 470 -23.37 -2.81 3.83
C THR A 470 -22.68 -1.91 2.83
N MET A 471 -22.30 -2.42 1.67
CA MET A 471 -21.59 -1.62 0.68
C MET A 471 -21.86 -2.01 -0.75
N LEU A 472 -21.81 -1.01 -1.63
CA LEU A 472 -21.77 -1.15 -3.07
C LEU A 472 -20.44 -0.55 -3.53
N PHE A 473 -19.63 -1.33 -4.23
CA PHE A 473 -18.29 -0.87 -4.59
C PHE A 473 -17.87 -1.32 -5.99
N VAL A 474 -17.02 -0.50 -6.58
CA VAL A 474 -16.32 -0.80 -7.85
C VAL A 474 -14.88 -1.09 -7.48
N GLU A 475 -14.35 -2.22 -7.93
CA GLU A 475 -12.94 -2.55 -7.75
C GLU A 475 -12.48 -3.54 -8.82
N HIS A 476 -11.20 -3.47 -9.20
CA HIS A 476 -10.59 -4.34 -10.21
C HIS A 476 -9.59 -5.35 -9.62
N ASP A 477 -9.28 -5.26 -8.34
CA ASP A 477 -8.46 -6.25 -7.60
C ASP A 477 -9.29 -7.51 -7.31
N VAL A 478 -9.08 -8.57 -8.09
CA VAL A 478 -9.81 -9.84 -7.97
C VAL A 478 -9.64 -10.48 -6.59
N ALA A 479 -8.48 -10.32 -5.95
CA ALA A 479 -8.25 -10.87 -4.61
C ALA A 479 -9.09 -10.15 -3.56
N PHE A 480 -9.20 -8.83 -3.66
CA PHE A 480 -10.07 -8.02 -2.80
C PHE A 480 -11.56 -8.32 -3.04
N GLN A 481 -11.99 -8.40 -4.31
CA GLN A 481 -13.37 -8.77 -4.64
C GLN A 481 -13.75 -10.11 -3.99
N ARG A 482 -12.94 -11.15 -4.16
CA ARG A 482 -13.18 -12.49 -3.56
C ARG A 482 -13.19 -12.48 -2.02
N ALA A 483 -12.41 -11.60 -1.41
CA ALA A 483 -12.33 -11.51 0.04
C ALA A 483 -13.50 -10.77 0.67
N ILE A 484 -14.08 -9.77 -0.03
CA ILE A 484 -15.06 -8.83 0.52
C ILE A 484 -16.46 -9.02 -0.04
N ALA A 485 -16.61 -9.21 -1.37
CA ALA A 485 -17.92 -9.28 -1.99
C ALA A 485 -18.73 -10.49 -1.50
N THR A 486 -19.99 -10.25 -1.16
CA THR A 486 -20.99 -11.31 -0.95
C THR A 486 -21.65 -11.71 -2.26
N ARG A 487 -21.69 -10.75 -3.21
CA ARG A 487 -22.27 -10.92 -4.54
C ARG A 487 -21.59 -9.96 -5.52
N THR A 488 -21.49 -10.37 -6.78
CA THR A 488 -21.07 -9.50 -7.89
C THR A 488 -22.29 -9.16 -8.76
N PHE A 489 -22.28 -7.96 -9.32
CA PHE A 489 -23.31 -7.48 -10.24
C PHE A 489 -22.62 -6.96 -11.51
N GLN A 490 -22.99 -7.52 -12.66
CA GLN A 490 -22.40 -7.19 -13.95
C GLN A 490 -23.14 -6.04 -14.62
N LEU A 491 -22.41 -4.98 -15.09
CA LEU A 491 -22.92 -3.87 -15.88
C LEU A 491 -22.59 -4.06 -17.37
#